data_40da3dc541e3e2c5afec818c3c13008f
#
_entry.id   40da3dc541e3e2c5afec818c3c13008f
#
_cell.length_a   1.000
_cell.length_b   1.000
_cell.length_c   1.000
_cell.angle_alpha   90.00
_cell.angle_beta   90.00
_cell.angle_gamma   90.00
#
_symmetry.space_group_name_H-M   'P 1'
#
loop_
_entity.id
_entity.type
_entity.pdbx_description
1 polymer ?
#
loop_
_entity_poly.entity_id
_entity_poly.type
_entity_poly.pdbx_seq_one_letter_code
_entity_poly.pdbx_strand_id
1 'polypeptide(L)'
;MDRRKFLSVTSASLAAAGIPGANKAEGKETNSGKSSRRFLDEKTGKKPFRVAGGEGKLPNIFVISMDMVSPDFYLPSRPLSRELNLPTLHGLMNDGVLFRNAFDTVPLCAPSRASYLTGRYTYVLGNGERAPDGLETELRPDDVIYPEYLKKIGYSTRHCGKCHVGTQKFIDAFGDNDNPWNQWSPPVYQDEIFLEYQRRLGVKPQKYSKEIVLLQRDRKTPGNSLGGWIVQSDGKPFPLEAQYSSYLVHRSINKLEDALTSPATRGRPIFLQLDIFDPHQPLSVPEGFEQREKELRRMMTLPETYKKVRDRDWKPFPNQPEIYDLYREYWGLYDSQSLMDYRVGYALQMEVVDRALARLIRTLKEKDMYDESLIMVMSDHGEMNGRWGIVDKGVYLYPDVVRTPLVMKMPSSMGIRSRTVDAPVSLLDVAPTLLSVAGIEPEARMDGQSLLPLLAGSAKPADRDLIFSCGWHVGVNFACGIQKWDGKGNHHLYSYNTTSKVDELYDLNAVEAENLAQQPEHAVLRKEMIDRLGALLRSDERWGGYWSPFRVDKFFELPRISGGMQLLK
;
A
#
# COMPACT_ATOMS: atom_id res chain seq x y z
N MET A 1 29.41 6.05 6.40
CA MET A 1 28.87 7.41 6.22
C MET A 1 27.90 7.69 7.35
N ASP A 2 28.07 8.82 8.03
CA ASP A 2 27.31 9.13 9.25
C ASP A 2 25.85 9.44 8.90
N ARG A 3 24.91 8.69 9.47
CA ARG A 3 23.44 8.83 9.27
C ARG A 3 22.92 10.26 9.54
N ARG A 4 23.63 11.07 10.31
CA ARG A 4 23.24 12.46 10.62
C ARG A 4 23.38 13.42 9.44
N LYS A 5 24.19 13.09 8.43
CA LYS A 5 24.35 13.91 7.22
C LYS A 5 23.30 13.61 6.15
N PHE A 6 22.67 12.43 6.18
CA PHE A 6 21.66 12.06 5.19
C PHE A 6 20.32 12.81 5.40
N LEU A 7 19.96 13.07 6.66
CA LEU A 7 18.70 13.76 7.01
C LEU A 7 18.75 15.29 6.87
N SER A 8 19.94 15.91 6.68
CA SER A 8 20.06 17.36 6.58
C SER A 8 20.15 17.91 5.15
N VAL A 9 20.24 17.06 4.14
CA VAL A 9 20.42 17.49 2.74
C VAL A 9 19.11 17.58 1.96
N THR A 10 18.04 16.90 2.40
CA THR A 10 16.77 16.89 1.68
C THR A 10 15.90 18.14 1.85
N SER A 11 16.21 19.02 2.81
CA SER A 11 15.40 20.24 3.06
C SER A 11 16.00 21.56 2.55
N ALA A 12 17.21 21.56 1.99
CA ALA A 12 17.92 22.78 1.67
C ALA A 12 18.19 23.06 0.19
N SER A 13 17.90 22.15 -0.74
CA SER A 13 18.39 22.25 -2.13
C SER A 13 17.35 22.64 -3.19
N LEU A 14 16.12 22.96 -2.84
CA LEU A 14 15.06 23.31 -3.81
C LEU A 14 14.64 24.80 -3.81
N ALA A 15 15.40 25.67 -3.19
CA ALA A 15 15.06 27.11 -3.09
C ALA A 15 15.70 28.02 -4.16
N ALA A 16 16.31 27.49 -5.21
CA ALA A 16 17.01 28.32 -6.21
C ALA A 16 16.75 27.87 -7.66
N ALA A 17 15.52 28.05 -8.15
CA ALA A 17 15.26 28.22 -9.58
C ALA A 17 13.98 29.05 -9.75
N GLY A 18 14.15 30.36 -9.75
CA GLY A 18 13.08 31.30 -10.03
C GLY A 18 12.71 31.29 -11.51
N ILE A 19 11.43 31.18 -11.82
CA ILE A 19 10.83 31.49 -13.12
C ILE A 19 9.83 32.62 -12.90
N PRO A 20 9.85 33.72 -13.68
CA PRO A 20 8.98 34.87 -13.48
C PRO A 20 7.67 34.73 -14.27
N GLY A 21 6.58 35.13 -13.64
CA GLY A 21 5.45 35.78 -14.27
C GLY A 21 4.25 34.92 -14.68
N ALA A 22 3.20 34.93 -13.87
CA ALA A 22 1.83 34.82 -14.37
C ALA A 22 0.88 35.74 -13.56
N ASN A 23 0.10 36.52 -14.28
CA ASN A 23 -0.76 37.58 -13.81
C ASN A 23 -1.94 37.09 -12.95
N LYS A 24 -2.27 37.91 -11.94
CA LYS A 24 -3.51 37.84 -11.16
C LYS A 24 -4.74 38.09 -12.04
N ALA A 25 -5.73 37.23 -11.94
CA ALA A 25 -7.09 37.55 -12.34
C ALA A 25 -7.98 37.52 -11.09
N GLU A 26 -8.53 38.66 -10.71
CA GLU A 26 -9.52 38.82 -9.66
C GLU A 26 -10.89 38.32 -10.16
N GLY A 27 -11.52 37.43 -9.44
CA GLY A 27 -12.86 36.92 -9.70
C GLY A 27 -13.77 37.11 -8.49
N LYS A 28 -14.82 37.89 -8.66
CA LYS A 28 -15.82 38.32 -7.66
C LYS A 28 -16.53 37.17 -6.97
N GLU A 29 -16.67 37.31 -5.66
CA GLU A 29 -17.63 36.56 -4.82
C GLU A 29 -19.08 36.91 -5.21
N THR A 30 -19.92 35.91 -5.42
CA THR A 30 -21.37 36.04 -5.31
C THR A 30 -21.90 35.02 -4.32
N ASN A 31 -22.48 35.57 -3.29
CA ASN A 31 -23.15 34.91 -2.18
C ASN A 31 -24.56 34.45 -2.64
N SER A 32 -24.92 33.19 -2.52
CA SER A 32 -26.31 32.79 -2.40
C SER A 32 -26.47 31.45 -1.69
N GLY A 33 -27.30 31.51 -0.66
CA GLY A 33 -27.52 30.42 0.28
C GLY A 33 -28.52 29.36 -0.19
N LYS A 34 -28.56 28.29 0.60
CA LYS A 34 -29.55 27.21 0.67
C LYS A 34 -29.70 26.34 -0.57
N SER A 35 -29.05 25.16 -0.55
CA SER A 35 -29.56 24.00 -1.23
C SER A 35 -29.25 22.72 -0.50
N SER A 36 -30.28 22.18 0.09
CA SER A 36 -30.37 20.80 0.53
C SER A 36 -30.37 19.85 -0.66
N ARG A 37 -29.58 18.77 -0.58
CA ARG A 37 -29.83 17.47 -1.22
C ARG A 37 -30.20 17.49 -2.73
N ARG A 38 -29.21 17.67 -3.61
CA ARG A 38 -29.25 17.15 -5.00
C ARG A 38 -27.84 17.23 -5.59
N PHE A 39 -27.09 16.12 -5.54
CA PHE A 39 -26.00 15.86 -6.47
C PHE A 39 -26.47 14.74 -7.38
N LEU A 40 -27.16 15.08 -8.44
CA LEU A 40 -27.50 14.18 -9.53
C LEU A 40 -26.94 14.81 -10.81
N ASP A 41 -26.06 14.09 -11.45
CA ASP A 41 -25.73 14.38 -12.86
C ASP A 41 -26.90 13.91 -13.70
N GLU A 42 -27.61 14.85 -14.33
CA GLU A 42 -28.84 14.60 -15.14
C GLU A 42 -28.55 13.79 -16.43
N LYS A 43 -27.31 13.42 -16.73
CA LYS A 43 -26.95 12.83 -18.03
C LYS A 43 -27.01 11.32 -18.12
N THR A 44 -27.06 10.55 -17.04
CA THR A 44 -26.97 9.08 -17.13
C THR A 44 -28.22 8.30 -16.78
N GLY A 45 -29.25 8.90 -16.18
CA GLY A 45 -30.55 8.25 -15.90
C GLY A 45 -30.48 6.94 -15.09
N LYS A 46 -29.32 6.55 -14.56
CA LYS A 46 -29.14 5.35 -13.76
C LYS A 46 -29.44 5.65 -12.30
N LYS A 47 -30.40 4.93 -11.73
CA LYS A 47 -30.68 4.97 -10.30
C LYS A 47 -29.45 4.47 -9.52
N PRO A 48 -29.06 5.13 -8.41
CA PRO A 48 -27.96 4.65 -7.57
C PRO A 48 -28.25 3.21 -7.15
N PHE A 49 -27.21 2.37 -7.16
CA PHE A 49 -27.30 0.99 -6.71
C PHE A 49 -27.62 0.97 -5.21
N ARG A 50 -28.86 0.63 -4.86
CA ARG A 50 -29.25 0.37 -3.47
C ARG A 50 -29.21 -1.13 -3.23
N VAL A 51 -28.33 -1.58 -2.32
CA VAL A 51 -28.45 -2.94 -1.79
C VAL A 51 -29.75 -3.00 -0.99
N ALA A 52 -30.63 -3.91 -1.36
CA ALA A 52 -31.84 -4.15 -0.61
C ALA A 52 -31.47 -4.81 0.72
N GLY A 53 -31.63 -4.08 1.82
CA GLY A 53 -31.42 -4.63 3.15
C GLY A 53 -31.26 -3.56 4.22
N GLY A 54 -32.28 -3.36 5.03
CA GLY A 54 -32.24 -2.60 6.28
C GLY A 54 -32.76 -1.17 6.21
N GLU A 55 -33.62 -0.84 7.12
CA GLU A 55 -34.22 0.48 7.34
C GLU A 55 -33.15 1.57 7.53
N GLY A 56 -32.63 2.15 6.43
CA GLY A 56 -31.98 3.46 6.42
C GLY A 56 -30.73 3.69 7.28
N LYS A 57 -30.24 2.69 8.03
CA LYS A 57 -29.08 2.86 8.92
C LYS A 57 -27.77 2.60 8.14
N LEU A 58 -26.87 3.57 8.18
CA LEU A 58 -25.54 3.43 7.57
C LEU A 58 -24.71 2.39 8.36
N PRO A 59 -24.00 1.46 7.68
CA PRO A 59 -23.14 0.49 8.36
C PRO A 59 -21.92 1.16 9.01
N ASN A 60 -21.37 0.57 10.05
CA ASN A 60 -20.04 0.92 10.49
C ASN A 60 -18.99 0.44 9.48
N ILE A 61 -17.91 1.17 9.36
CA ILE A 61 -16.83 0.91 8.40
C ILE A 61 -15.50 0.87 9.16
N PHE A 62 -14.81 -0.24 9.08
CA PHE A 62 -13.48 -0.44 9.62
C PHE A 62 -12.51 -0.75 8.49
N VAL A 63 -11.53 0.13 8.29
CA VAL A 63 -10.45 -0.07 7.32
C VAL A 63 -9.18 -0.36 8.09
N ILE A 64 -8.57 -1.50 7.83
CA ILE A 64 -7.30 -1.93 8.40
C ILE A 64 -6.30 -2.01 7.25
N SER A 65 -5.37 -1.08 7.22
CA SER A 65 -4.28 -1.05 6.25
C SER A 65 -2.98 -1.43 6.95
N MET A 66 -2.24 -2.33 6.34
CA MET A 66 -0.88 -2.69 6.73
C MET A 66 0.09 -2.12 5.71
N ASP A 67 1.32 -1.82 6.11
CA ASP A 67 2.33 -1.30 5.21
C ASP A 67 3.18 -2.46 4.68
N MET A 68 3.29 -2.58 3.36
CA MET A 68 4.23 -3.50 2.71
C MET A 68 3.97 -4.99 3.03
N VAL A 69 2.89 -5.58 2.51
CA VAL A 69 2.56 -6.99 2.72
C VAL A 69 2.87 -7.84 1.49
N SER A 70 3.84 -8.74 1.64
CA SER A 70 4.21 -9.68 0.57
C SER A 70 3.05 -10.62 0.20
N PRO A 71 2.84 -10.92 -1.10
CA PRO A 71 1.93 -11.98 -1.55
C PRO A 71 2.19 -13.35 -0.91
N ASP A 72 3.40 -13.61 -0.44
CA ASP A 72 3.76 -14.84 0.27
C ASP A 72 2.98 -15.04 1.57
N PHE A 73 2.37 -13.99 2.14
CA PHE A 73 1.70 -14.06 3.43
C PHE A 73 0.18 -14.28 3.34
N TYR A 74 -0.44 -13.99 2.19
CA TYR A 74 -1.90 -14.05 2.10
C TYR A 74 -2.44 -14.81 0.88
N LEU A 75 -1.64 -14.94 -0.21
CA LEU A 75 -2.12 -15.65 -1.40
C LEU A 75 -2.14 -17.16 -1.18
N PRO A 76 -3.30 -17.83 -1.33
CA PRO A 76 -3.38 -19.29 -1.15
C PRO A 76 -2.51 -20.11 -2.10
N SER A 77 -2.09 -19.52 -3.23
CA SER A 77 -1.16 -20.14 -4.18
C SER A 77 0.30 -20.12 -3.72
N ARG A 78 0.62 -19.31 -2.71
CA ARG A 78 1.98 -19.20 -2.15
C ARG A 78 2.16 -20.22 -1.02
N PRO A 79 3.21 -21.06 -1.05
CA PRO A 79 3.40 -22.08 0.00
C PRO A 79 3.44 -21.50 1.41
N LEU A 80 4.19 -20.39 1.60
CA LEU A 80 4.39 -19.79 2.91
C LEU A 80 3.08 -19.28 3.54
N SER A 81 2.11 -18.81 2.74
CA SER A 81 0.83 -18.30 3.28
C SER A 81 0.04 -19.34 4.07
N ARG A 82 0.25 -20.62 3.79
CA ARG A 82 -0.43 -21.74 4.48
C ARG A 82 0.26 -22.14 5.77
N GLU A 83 1.54 -21.78 5.90
CA GLU A 83 2.39 -22.14 7.03
C GLU A 83 2.39 -21.05 8.11
N LEU A 84 1.97 -19.82 7.78
CA LEU A 84 1.91 -18.73 8.74
C LEU A 84 0.72 -18.89 9.69
N ASN A 85 0.94 -18.56 10.96
CA ASN A 85 -0.09 -18.58 11.98
C ASN A 85 -0.84 -17.25 12.02
N LEU A 86 -1.77 -17.06 11.09
CA LEU A 86 -2.56 -15.84 10.88
C LEU A 86 -4.07 -16.10 11.06
N PRO A 87 -4.53 -16.61 12.22
CA PRO A 87 -5.92 -17.01 12.40
C PRO A 87 -6.93 -15.87 12.25
N THR A 88 -6.56 -14.64 12.60
CA THR A 88 -7.43 -13.46 12.48
C THR A 88 -7.64 -13.09 11.02
N LEU A 89 -6.56 -13.01 10.24
CA LEU A 89 -6.63 -12.71 8.81
C LEU A 89 -7.32 -13.84 8.03
N HIS A 90 -7.00 -15.09 8.32
CA HIS A 90 -7.67 -16.24 7.71
C HIS A 90 -9.17 -16.26 8.06
N GLY A 91 -9.53 -15.90 9.30
CA GLY A 91 -10.94 -15.75 9.70
C GLY A 91 -11.65 -14.68 8.87
N LEU A 92 -11.05 -13.51 8.70
CA LEU A 92 -11.61 -12.43 7.87
C LEU A 92 -11.69 -12.81 6.38
N MET A 93 -10.71 -13.55 5.85
CA MET A 93 -10.78 -14.09 4.49
C MET A 93 -11.91 -15.09 4.31
N ASN A 94 -12.18 -15.93 5.32
CA ASN A 94 -13.27 -16.92 5.29
C ASN A 94 -14.65 -16.28 5.45
N ASP A 95 -14.76 -15.20 6.24
CA ASP A 95 -16.01 -14.47 6.48
C ASP A 95 -16.30 -13.43 5.39
N GLY A 96 -15.29 -13.06 4.58
CA GLY A 96 -15.35 -12.00 3.59
C GLY A 96 -15.11 -12.42 2.15
N VAL A 97 -14.96 -11.44 1.29
CA VAL A 97 -14.55 -11.62 -0.10
C VAL A 97 -13.05 -11.33 -0.21
N LEU A 98 -12.29 -12.35 -0.60
CA LEU A 98 -10.87 -12.21 -0.92
C LEU A 98 -10.71 -11.87 -2.41
N PHE A 99 -10.11 -10.73 -2.72
CA PHE A 99 -9.69 -10.39 -4.08
C PHE A 99 -8.26 -10.89 -4.30
N ARG A 100 -8.12 -11.96 -5.08
CA ARG A 100 -6.81 -12.59 -5.32
C ARG A 100 -5.89 -11.73 -6.18
N ASN A 101 -6.48 -10.91 -7.03
CA ASN A 101 -5.80 -10.04 -7.99
C ASN A 101 -6.11 -8.57 -7.70
N ALA A 102 -5.80 -8.13 -6.49
CA ALA A 102 -5.84 -6.72 -6.12
C ALA A 102 -4.46 -6.08 -6.33
N PHE A 103 -4.44 -4.90 -6.94
CA PHE A 103 -3.22 -4.22 -7.35
C PHE A 103 -3.16 -2.80 -6.83
N ASP A 104 -1.99 -2.44 -6.37
CA ASP A 104 -1.53 -1.07 -6.26
C ASP A 104 -0.99 -0.61 -7.61
N THR A 105 -1.27 0.62 -8.00
CA THR A 105 -0.85 1.20 -9.28
C THR A 105 0.48 1.92 -9.24
N VAL A 106 0.99 2.22 -8.03
CA VAL A 106 2.32 2.80 -7.79
C VAL A 106 2.89 2.16 -6.53
N PRO A 107 3.82 1.20 -6.62
CA PRO A 107 4.24 0.38 -5.49
C PRO A 107 5.17 1.12 -4.51
N LEU A 108 4.68 2.23 -3.97
CA LEU A 108 5.34 3.08 -2.99
C LEU A 108 4.31 3.63 -2.01
N CYS A 109 4.67 3.76 -0.73
CA CYS A 109 3.74 4.08 0.36
C CYS A 109 2.91 5.35 0.10
N ALA A 110 3.55 6.53 -0.02
CA ALA A 110 2.84 7.80 -0.15
C ALA A 110 1.96 7.87 -1.42
N PRO A 111 2.47 7.53 -2.64
CA PRO A 111 1.63 7.57 -3.83
C PRO A 111 0.50 6.53 -3.80
N SER A 112 0.73 5.32 -3.30
CA SER A 112 -0.34 4.33 -3.17
C SER A 112 -1.42 4.81 -2.19
N ARG A 113 -1.02 5.35 -1.03
CA ARG A 113 -1.95 5.93 -0.05
C ARG A 113 -2.76 7.08 -0.65
N ALA A 114 -2.11 7.98 -1.38
CA ALA A 114 -2.81 9.04 -2.11
C ALA A 114 -3.83 8.47 -3.10
N SER A 115 -3.48 7.40 -3.83
CA SER A 115 -4.36 6.75 -4.80
C SER A 115 -5.59 6.13 -4.15
N TYR A 116 -5.44 5.29 -3.12
CA TYR A 116 -6.60 4.63 -2.52
C TYR A 116 -7.48 5.59 -1.71
N LEU A 117 -6.91 6.65 -1.13
CA LEU A 117 -7.67 7.66 -0.39
C LEU A 117 -8.54 8.53 -1.30
N THR A 118 -8.09 8.81 -2.51
CA THR A 118 -8.78 9.69 -3.46
C THR A 118 -9.54 8.94 -4.55
N GLY A 119 -9.25 7.66 -4.78
CA GLY A 119 -9.74 6.88 -5.92
C GLY A 119 -9.15 7.33 -7.25
N ARG A 120 -8.00 8.03 -7.25
CA ARG A 120 -7.39 8.64 -8.43
C ARG A 120 -5.94 8.19 -8.62
N TYR A 121 -5.52 8.10 -9.87
CA TYR A 121 -4.10 7.90 -10.16
C TYR A 121 -3.27 9.07 -9.62
N THR A 122 -2.10 8.78 -9.08
CA THR A 122 -1.23 9.82 -8.49
C THR A 122 -0.79 10.88 -9.47
N TYR A 123 -0.58 10.54 -10.75
CA TYR A 123 -0.18 11.49 -11.77
C TYR A 123 -1.22 12.58 -12.08
N VAL A 124 -2.49 12.40 -11.67
CA VAL A 124 -3.53 13.42 -11.82
C VAL A 124 -3.80 14.21 -10.55
N LEU A 125 -3.20 13.80 -9.42
CA LEU A 125 -3.33 14.52 -8.17
C LEU A 125 -2.48 15.79 -8.21
N GLY A 126 -3.00 16.87 -7.66
CA GLY A 126 -2.28 18.12 -7.56
C GLY A 126 -1.93 18.74 -8.91
N ASN A 127 -2.80 18.67 -9.94
CA ASN A 127 -2.60 19.20 -11.31
C ASN A 127 -1.42 18.55 -12.05
N GLY A 128 -1.10 17.30 -11.77
CA GLY A 128 -0.01 16.59 -12.41
C GLY A 128 1.40 17.03 -11.97
N GLU A 129 1.50 17.87 -10.94
CA GLU A 129 2.79 18.30 -10.40
C GLU A 129 3.36 17.32 -9.35
N ARG A 130 2.59 16.30 -8.99
CA ARG A 130 3.06 15.25 -8.11
C ARG A 130 3.63 14.12 -8.93
N ALA A 131 4.85 13.83 -8.62
CA ALA A 131 5.48 12.68 -9.16
C ALA A 131 4.83 11.41 -8.58
N PRO A 132 4.45 10.41 -9.38
CA PRO A 132 4.12 9.07 -8.90
C PRO A 132 5.39 8.35 -8.42
N ASP A 133 6.29 9.06 -7.76
CA ASP A 133 7.71 8.77 -7.68
C ASP A 133 8.20 8.66 -6.24
N GLY A 134 7.29 8.63 -5.27
CA GLY A 134 7.68 8.48 -3.87
C GLY A 134 8.32 9.71 -3.23
N LEU A 135 8.43 10.85 -3.93
CA LEU A 135 8.71 12.10 -3.24
C LEU A 135 7.56 12.36 -2.26
N GLU A 136 7.90 12.66 -1.01
CA GLU A 136 6.95 12.95 0.07
C GLU A 136 6.20 14.25 -0.22
N THR A 137 5.25 14.19 -1.16
CA THR A 137 4.38 15.30 -1.48
C THR A 137 3.04 15.14 -0.77
N GLU A 138 2.61 16.17 -0.07
CA GLU A 138 1.32 16.17 0.61
C GLU A 138 0.16 16.31 -0.39
N LEU A 139 -0.99 15.70 -0.08
CA LEU A 139 -2.23 15.94 -0.80
C LEU A 139 -2.63 17.42 -0.67
N ARG A 140 -3.10 18.01 -1.76
CA ARG A 140 -3.58 19.39 -1.76
C ARG A 140 -4.94 19.53 -1.08
N PRO A 141 -5.33 20.71 -0.64
CA PRO A 141 -6.66 20.95 -0.05
C PRO A 141 -7.83 20.50 -0.93
N ASP A 142 -7.69 20.57 -2.26
CA ASP A 142 -8.70 20.18 -3.25
C ASP A 142 -8.65 18.69 -3.66
N ASP A 143 -7.64 17.95 -3.27
CA ASP A 143 -7.58 16.49 -3.41
C ASP A 143 -8.43 15.85 -2.29
N VAL A 144 -9.74 15.76 -2.48
CA VAL A 144 -10.65 15.23 -1.46
C VAL A 144 -10.44 13.73 -1.26
N ILE A 145 -10.30 13.32 0.01
CA ILE A 145 -10.16 11.91 0.42
C ILE A 145 -11.50 11.36 0.92
N TYR A 146 -11.72 10.03 0.76
CA TYR A 146 -13.01 9.43 1.13
C TYR A 146 -13.45 9.65 2.59
N PRO A 147 -12.55 9.77 3.60
CA PRO A 147 -12.97 10.09 4.97
C PRO A 147 -13.70 11.44 5.10
N GLU A 148 -13.37 12.42 4.26
CA GLU A 148 -14.05 13.73 4.25
C GLU A 148 -15.52 13.61 3.82
N TYR A 149 -15.82 12.76 2.83
CA TYR A 149 -17.19 12.48 2.42
C TYR A 149 -17.99 11.78 3.51
N LEU A 150 -17.37 10.76 4.16
CA LEU A 150 -18.00 10.04 5.27
C LEU A 150 -18.31 10.98 6.44
N LYS A 151 -17.37 11.87 6.78
CA LYS A 151 -17.58 12.90 7.81
C LYS A 151 -18.74 13.83 7.46
N LYS A 152 -18.84 14.27 6.20
CA LYS A 152 -19.93 15.16 5.71
C LYS A 152 -21.31 14.54 5.86
N ILE A 153 -21.46 13.22 5.75
CA ILE A 153 -22.75 12.53 5.90
C ILE A 153 -23.01 12.04 7.33
N GLY A 154 -22.15 12.40 8.29
CA GLY A 154 -22.40 12.23 9.72
C GLY A 154 -21.70 11.06 10.39
N TYR A 155 -20.76 10.38 9.71
CA TYR A 155 -19.92 9.40 10.39
C TYR A 155 -19.09 10.06 11.52
N SER A 156 -18.92 9.32 12.61
CA SER A 156 -17.86 9.57 13.58
C SER A 156 -16.57 9.01 12.99
N THR A 157 -15.71 9.89 12.44
CA THR A 157 -14.47 9.48 11.77
C THR A 157 -13.32 9.41 12.77
N ARG A 158 -12.59 8.29 12.78
CA ARG A 158 -11.47 8.00 13.69
C ARG A 158 -10.29 7.45 12.93
N HIS A 159 -9.07 7.85 13.30
CA HIS A 159 -7.84 7.36 12.68
C HIS A 159 -6.78 7.01 13.72
N CYS A 160 -6.01 5.95 13.45
CA CYS A 160 -4.78 5.60 14.16
C CYS A 160 -3.71 5.18 13.18
N GLY A 161 -2.51 5.72 13.31
CA GLY A 161 -1.34 5.22 12.61
C GLY A 161 -0.80 6.14 11.52
N LYS A 162 -0.23 5.54 10.47
CA LYS A 162 0.51 6.22 9.41
C LYS A 162 -0.42 6.92 8.41
N CYS A 163 -0.26 8.22 8.20
CA CYS A 163 -0.95 8.93 7.12
C CYS A 163 -0.13 8.99 5.81
N HIS A 164 1.08 9.50 5.86
CA HIS A 164 2.08 9.59 4.77
C HIS A 164 1.60 10.31 3.49
N VAL A 165 0.57 11.15 3.59
CA VAL A 165 0.03 11.95 2.48
C VAL A 165 -0.30 13.40 2.89
N GLY A 166 0.21 13.84 4.03
CA GLY A 166 -0.03 15.16 4.60
C GLY A 166 -0.82 15.12 5.91
N THR A 167 -0.18 15.58 6.97
CA THR A 167 -0.75 15.55 8.33
C THR A 167 -2.02 16.39 8.42
N GLN A 168 -2.02 17.62 7.88
CA GLN A 168 -3.17 18.53 7.97
C GLN A 168 -4.42 17.96 7.29
N LYS A 169 -4.24 17.30 6.14
CA LYS A 169 -5.35 16.66 5.41
C LYS A 169 -6.06 15.60 6.25
N PHE A 170 -5.29 14.79 6.99
CA PHE A 170 -5.82 13.81 7.92
C PHE A 170 -6.47 14.46 9.14
N ILE A 171 -5.89 15.54 9.69
CA ILE A 171 -6.48 16.32 10.78
C ILE A 171 -7.86 16.83 10.38
N ASP A 172 -8.00 17.36 9.19
CA ASP A 172 -9.28 17.91 8.71
C ASP A 172 -10.32 16.81 8.43
N ALA A 173 -9.88 15.66 7.92
CA ALA A 173 -10.77 14.56 7.57
C ALA A 173 -11.29 13.76 8.77
N PHE A 174 -10.49 13.62 9.82
CA PHE A 174 -10.85 12.83 11.00
C PHE A 174 -11.19 13.75 12.19
N GLY A 175 -12.30 13.49 12.86
CA GLY A 175 -12.78 14.30 13.99
C GLY A 175 -11.99 14.10 15.27
N ASP A 176 -11.17 13.08 15.33
CA ASP A 176 -10.27 12.74 16.44
C ASP A 176 -8.95 12.30 15.84
N ASN A 177 -7.90 12.98 16.21
CA ASN A 177 -6.65 12.90 15.51
C ASN A 177 -5.47 12.87 16.48
N ASP A 178 -4.90 11.70 16.65
CA ASP A 178 -3.74 11.46 17.50
C ASP A 178 -2.44 11.64 16.70
N ASN A 179 -2.13 12.84 16.24
CA ASN A 179 -0.92 13.11 15.50
C ASN A 179 -0.57 12.02 14.48
N PRO A 180 -1.29 11.92 13.35
CA PRO A 180 -0.93 10.99 12.31
C PRO A 180 0.49 11.32 11.85
N TRP A 181 1.39 10.33 11.82
CA TRP A 181 2.74 10.63 11.35
C TRP A 181 2.82 10.56 9.83
N ASN A 182 3.56 11.50 9.26
CA ASN A 182 3.72 11.66 7.81
C ASN A 182 5.08 11.15 7.30
N GLN A 183 5.85 10.49 8.15
CA GLN A 183 7.16 9.93 7.81
C GLN A 183 7.02 8.49 7.33
N TRP A 184 8.08 7.98 6.69
CA TRP A 184 8.09 6.60 6.20
C TRP A 184 8.01 5.54 7.32
N SER A 185 8.54 5.83 8.52
CA SER A 185 8.47 4.94 9.69
C SER A 185 7.91 5.65 10.93
N PRO A 186 7.33 4.92 11.89
CA PRO A 186 6.80 5.51 13.11
C PRO A 186 7.92 6.08 13.99
N PRO A 187 7.67 7.21 14.65
CA PRO A 187 8.65 7.84 15.54
C PRO A 187 8.67 7.16 16.93
N VAL A 188 8.88 5.84 16.99
CA VAL A 188 8.73 5.02 18.22
C VAL A 188 9.53 5.50 19.43
N TYR A 189 10.65 6.20 19.22
CA TYR A 189 11.46 6.78 20.30
C TYR A 189 11.13 8.23 20.64
N GLN A 190 10.18 8.85 19.91
CA GLN A 190 9.78 10.24 20.05
C GLN A 190 8.27 10.41 20.24
N ASP A 191 7.50 9.33 20.08
CA ASP A 191 6.06 9.32 20.31
C ASP A 191 5.80 9.25 21.83
N GLU A 192 5.62 10.42 22.47
CA GLU A 192 5.40 10.50 23.91
C GLU A 192 4.15 9.75 24.38
N ILE A 193 3.13 9.61 23.53
CA ILE A 193 1.92 8.86 23.89
C ILE A 193 2.23 7.36 23.91
N PHE A 194 3.03 6.87 22.96
CA PHE A 194 3.51 5.50 22.97
C PHE A 194 4.43 5.22 24.16
N LEU A 195 5.37 6.10 24.43
CA LEU A 195 6.28 5.96 25.57
C LEU A 195 5.52 6.00 26.91
N GLU A 196 4.48 6.82 27.03
CA GLU A 196 3.61 6.82 28.22
C GLU A 196 2.80 5.53 28.32
N TYR A 197 2.29 5.01 27.21
CA TYR A 197 1.64 3.69 27.18
C TYR A 197 2.56 2.58 27.71
N GLN A 198 3.82 2.55 27.25
CA GLN A 198 4.82 1.61 27.75
C GLN A 198 5.08 1.79 29.25
N ARG A 199 5.22 3.04 29.73
CA ARG A 199 5.39 3.34 31.16
C ARG A 199 4.23 2.81 32.02
N ARG A 200 2.98 2.96 31.55
CA ARG A 200 1.79 2.43 32.24
C ARG A 200 1.77 0.90 32.32
N LEU A 201 2.33 0.23 31.33
CA LEU A 201 2.53 -1.22 31.35
C LEU A 201 3.74 -1.65 32.19
N GLY A 202 4.51 -0.72 32.75
CA GLY A 202 5.76 -1.02 33.45
C GLY A 202 6.89 -1.49 32.54
N VAL A 203 6.81 -1.16 31.26
CA VAL A 203 7.74 -1.62 30.21
C VAL A 203 8.74 -0.51 29.90
N LYS A 204 10.02 -0.86 29.82
CA LYS A 204 11.08 0.06 29.39
C LYS A 204 11.18 0.11 27.87
N PRO A 205 11.74 1.21 27.30
CA PRO A 205 11.94 1.33 25.87
C PRO A 205 12.65 0.11 25.27
N GLN A 206 12.31 -0.20 24.03
CA GLN A 206 12.89 -1.33 23.30
C GLN A 206 14.35 -1.09 22.89
N LYS A 207 15.11 -2.17 22.78
CA LYS A 207 16.38 -2.26 22.05
C LYS A 207 16.44 -3.59 21.30
N TYR A 208 17.29 -3.68 20.28
CA TYR A 208 17.51 -4.95 19.60
C TYR A 208 18.34 -5.91 20.46
N SER A 209 17.84 -7.14 20.63
CA SER A 209 18.62 -8.29 21.15
C SER A 209 19.38 -8.97 20.01
N LYS A 210 18.77 -9.01 18.82
CA LYS A 210 19.39 -9.48 17.57
C LYS A 210 18.95 -8.55 16.46
N GLU A 211 19.88 -7.86 15.85
CA GLU A 211 19.63 -6.95 14.73
C GLU A 211 19.97 -7.62 13.39
N ILE A 212 19.14 -7.44 12.40
CA ILE A 212 19.35 -7.92 11.04
C ILE A 212 20.11 -6.81 10.30
N VAL A 213 21.42 -6.97 10.21
CA VAL A 213 22.29 -6.05 9.48
C VAL A 213 22.71 -6.71 8.18
N LEU A 214 22.38 -6.07 7.06
CA LEU A 214 22.79 -6.53 5.75
C LEU A 214 24.28 -6.26 5.54
N LEU A 215 24.95 -7.10 4.76
CA LEU A 215 26.38 -6.98 4.50
C LEU A 215 26.61 -6.45 3.08
N GLN A 216 27.62 -5.61 2.93
CA GLN A 216 28.08 -5.16 1.62
C GLN A 216 28.65 -6.33 0.78
N ARG A 217 28.98 -6.08 -0.47
CA ARG A 217 29.45 -7.11 -1.41
C ARG A 217 30.67 -7.90 -0.93
N ASP A 218 31.52 -7.31 -0.08
CA ASP A 218 32.65 -7.98 0.57
C ASP A 218 32.22 -8.98 1.66
N ARG A 219 30.92 -9.03 2.00
CA ARG A 219 30.31 -9.85 3.05
C ARG A 219 30.90 -9.64 4.44
N LYS A 220 31.51 -8.50 4.67
CA LYS A 220 32.15 -8.12 5.94
C LYS A 220 31.71 -6.74 6.41
N THR A 221 31.63 -5.77 5.49
CA THR A 221 31.26 -4.41 5.82
C THR A 221 29.74 -4.34 6.10
N PRO A 222 29.33 -3.84 7.29
CA PRO A 222 27.92 -3.64 7.58
C PRO A 222 27.24 -2.66 6.59
N GLY A 223 26.05 -3.02 6.14
CA GLY A 223 25.18 -2.21 5.29
C GLY A 223 23.97 -1.69 6.06
N ASN A 224 22.79 -1.81 5.45
CA ASN A 224 21.54 -1.38 6.05
C ASN A 224 21.08 -2.30 7.18
N SER A 225 20.50 -1.71 8.23
CA SER A 225 19.77 -2.43 9.26
C SER A 225 18.28 -2.53 8.89
N LEU A 226 17.73 -3.73 9.02
CA LEU A 226 16.31 -4.01 8.76
C LEU A 226 15.52 -4.23 10.07
N GLY A 227 16.08 -3.81 11.21
CA GLY A 227 15.49 -4.10 12.52
C GLY A 227 15.81 -5.52 13.01
N GLY A 228 14.90 -6.15 13.74
CA GLY A 228 15.13 -7.50 14.23
C GLY A 228 14.31 -7.85 15.47
N TRP A 229 14.90 -8.62 16.36
CA TRP A 229 14.28 -9.05 17.63
C TRP A 229 14.53 -8.02 18.72
N ILE A 230 13.51 -7.73 19.50
CA ILE A 230 13.56 -6.69 20.53
C ILE A 230 13.39 -7.24 21.94
N VAL A 231 14.11 -6.57 22.86
CA VAL A 231 13.99 -6.71 24.32
C VAL A 231 13.84 -5.34 24.94
N GLN A 232 13.50 -5.27 26.22
CA GLN A 232 13.56 -4.03 26.98
C GLN A 232 14.99 -3.53 27.12
N SER A 233 15.18 -2.23 27.33
CA SER A 233 16.51 -1.62 27.48
C SER A 233 17.33 -2.22 28.62
N ASP A 234 16.70 -2.79 29.66
CA ASP A 234 17.34 -3.51 30.77
C ASP A 234 17.57 -5.00 30.48
N GLY A 235 17.23 -5.49 29.29
CA GLY A 235 17.41 -6.87 28.86
C GLY A 235 16.29 -7.85 29.21
N LYS A 236 15.21 -7.37 29.86
CA LYS A 236 14.03 -8.21 30.09
C LYS A 236 13.25 -8.45 28.80
N PRO A 237 12.45 -9.55 28.73
CA PRO A 237 11.55 -9.79 27.62
C PRO A 237 10.67 -8.58 27.30
N PHE A 238 10.49 -8.28 26.01
CA PHE A 238 9.60 -7.22 25.57
C PHE A 238 8.19 -7.81 25.34
N PRO A 239 7.17 -7.39 26.11
CA PRO A 239 5.85 -7.99 25.99
C PRO A 239 5.16 -7.60 24.69
N LEU A 240 4.43 -8.54 24.09
CA LEU A 240 3.69 -8.35 22.84
C LEU A 240 2.72 -7.15 22.92
N GLU A 241 2.10 -6.96 24.08
CA GLU A 241 1.14 -5.88 24.32
C GLU A 241 1.76 -4.49 24.19
N ALA A 242 3.06 -4.37 24.46
CA ALA A 242 3.80 -3.12 24.37
C ALA A 242 4.42 -2.86 22.99
N GLN A 243 4.31 -3.80 22.05
CA GLN A 243 4.78 -3.65 20.68
C GLN A 243 3.91 -2.62 19.93
N TYR A 244 4.50 -1.92 18.93
CA TYR A 244 3.87 -0.74 18.34
C TYR A 244 2.52 -1.04 17.65
N SER A 245 2.40 -2.16 16.93
CA SER A 245 1.11 -2.58 16.34
C SER A 245 0.06 -2.88 17.42
N SER A 246 0.46 -3.50 18.54
CA SER A 246 -0.44 -3.73 19.67
C SER A 246 -0.91 -2.42 20.32
N TYR A 247 -0.03 -1.43 20.40
CA TYR A 247 -0.35 -0.08 20.84
C TYR A 247 -1.36 0.60 19.88
N LEU A 248 -1.14 0.56 18.57
CA LEU A 248 -2.07 1.15 17.61
C LEU A 248 -3.46 0.51 17.68
N VAL A 249 -3.53 -0.82 17.83
CA VAL A 249 -4.80 -1.54 18.04
C VAL A 249 -5.45 -1.11 19.37
N HIS A 250 -4.69 -1.00 20.46
CA HIS A 250 -5.21 -0.50 21.73
C HIS A 250 -5.81 0.90 21.59
N ARG A 251 -5.11 1.80 20.90
CA ARG A 251 -5.60 3.17 20.62
C ARG A 251 -6.88 3.13 19.78
N SER A 252 -6.95 2.26 18.78
CA SER A 252 -8.14 2.10 17.93
C SER A 252 -9.35 1.64 18.74
N ILE A 253 -9.15 0.71 19.68
CA ILE A 253 -10.21 0.26 20.61
C ILE A 253 -10.68 1.42 21.49
N ASN A 254 -9.77 2.19 22.07
CA ASN A 254 -10.14 3.34 22.91
C ASN A 254 -10.95 4.39 22.11
N LYS A 255 -10.55 4.65 20.85
CA LYS A 255 -11.28 5.57 19.98
C LYS A 255 -12.65 5.03 19.56
N LEU A 256 -12.78 3.73 19.39
CA LEU A 256 -14.07 3.07 19.17
C LEU A 256 -14.96 3.24 20.40
N GLU A 257 -14.45 3.02 21.60
CA GLU A 257 -15.19 3.21 22.85
C GLU A 257 -15.62 4.65 23.07
N ASP A 258 -14.74 5.61 22.80
CA ASP A 258 -15.09 7.03 22.83
C ASP A 258 -16.21 7.35 21.82
N ALA A 259 -16.11 6.85 20.58
CA ALA A 259 -17.14 7.07 19.56
C ALA A 259 -18.51 6.53 19.97
N LEU A 260 -18.55 5.43 20.74
CA LEU A 260 -19.78 4.80 21.23
C LEU A 260 -20.38 5.51 22.45
N THR A 261 -19.57 6.13 23.30
CA THR A 261 -19.98 6.67 24.62
C THR A 261 -20.09 8.18 24.64
N SER A 262 -19.28 8.90 23.88
CA SER A 262 -19.27 10.37 23.86
C SER A 262 -20.63 10.92 23.42
N PRO A 263 -21.20 11.91 24.16
CA PRO A 263 -22.45 12.56 23.79
C PRO A 263 -22.45 13.17 22.38
N ALA A 264 -21.28 13.58 21.87
CA ALA A 264 -21.13 14.19 20.56
C ALA A 264 -21.23 13.19 19.39
N THR A 265 -20.94 11.91 19.63
CA THR A 265 -20.80 10.90 18.57
C THR A 265 -21.65 9.65 18.77
N ARG A 266 -22.17 9.44 19.97
CA ARG A 266 -23.03 8.31 20.31
C ARG A 266 -24.23 8.22 19.35
N GLY A 267 -24.44 7.03 18.78
CA GLY A 267 -25.53 6.75 17.83
C GLY A 267 -25.23 7.13 16.38
N ARG A 268 -24.06 7.74 16.09
CA ARG A 268 -23.59 7.93 14.71
C ARG A 268 -22.98 6.66 14.17
N PRO A 269 -23.03 6.42 12.86
CA PRO A 269 -22.20 5.38 12.24
C PRO A 269 -20.72 5.71 12.45
N ILE A 270 -19.92 4.69 12.68
CA ILE A 270 -18.48 4.83 12.94
C ILE A 270 -17.69 4.49 11.70
N PHE A 271 -16.77 5.36 11.34
CA PHE A 271 -15.69 5.07 10.42
C PHE A 271 -14.36 5.11 11.19
N LEU A 272 -13.66 3.98 11.26
CA LEU A 272 -12.36 3.87 11.89
C LEU A 272 -11.36 3.33 10.88
N GLN A 273 -10.28 4.07 10.65
CA GLN A 273 -9.14 3.65 9.85
C GLN A 273 -7.94 3.41 10.75
N LEU A 274 -7.39 2.21 10.67
CA LEU A 274 -6.19 1.77 11.37
C LEU A 274 -5.10 1.49 10.34
N ASP A 275 -4.09 2.34 10.31
CA ASP A 275 -2.94 2.25 9.39
C ASP A 275 -1.71 1.75 10.15
N ILE A 276 -1.50 0.43 10.14
CA ILE A 276 -0.38 -0.25 10.80
C ILE A 276 0.86 -0.14 9.93
N PHE A 277 1.99 0.23 10.55
CA PHE A 277 3.27 0.29 9.85
C PHE A 277 3.84 -1.11 9.56
N ASP A 278 3.68 -2.04 10.51
CA ASP A 278 4.15 -3.41 10.33
C ASP A 278 3.36 -4.12 9.20
N PRO A 279 3.99 -5.06 8.50
CA PRO A 279 5.32 -5.65 8.73
C PRO A 279 6.49 -4.94 8.03
N HIS A 280 6.36 -3.67 7.60
CA HIS A 280 7.45 -2.90 7.01
C HIS A 280 8.67 -2.82 7.94
N GLN A 281 9.89 -2.91 7.40
CA GLN A 281 11.10 -2.71 8.20
C GLN A 281 11.21 -1.24 8.71
N PRO A 282 11.88 -0.97 9.84
CA PRO A 282 12.65 -1.91 10.65
C PRO A 282 11.76 -2.83 11.48
N LEU A 283 12.04 -4.14 11.41
CA LEU A 283 11.29 -5.14 12.14
C LEU A 283 11.49 -4.98 13.65
N SER A 284 10.47 -5.32 14.42
CA SER A 284 10.50 -5.25 15.89
C SER A 284 9.78 -6.45 16.51
N VAL A 285 10.32 -7.64 16.28
CA VAL A 285 9.77 -8.91 16.76
C VAL A 285 10.06 -9.06 18.27
N PRO A 286 9.06 -9.12 19.14
CA PRO A 286 9.28 -9.31 20.56
C PRO A 286 9.75 -10.74 20.85
N GLU A 287 10.34 -10.97 22.03
CA GLU A 287 10.66 -12.31 22.52
C GLU A 287 9.39 -13.17 22.70
N GLY A 288 9.58 -14.49 22.80
CA GLY A 288 8.49 -15.47 22.92
C GLY A 288 8.10 -16.12 21.60
N PHE A 289 8.82 -15.83 20.53
CA PHE A 289 8.65 -16.47 19.21
C PHE A 289 9.78 -17.46 18.86
N GLU A 290 10.65 -17.83 19.80
CA GLU A 290 11.87 -18.63 19.55
C GLU A 290 11.54 -20.01 18.98
N GLN A 291 10.48 -20.65 19.48
CA GLN A 291 10.04 -21.94 18.94
C GLN A 291 9.49 -21.76 17.52
N ARG A 292 8.70 -20.72 17.30
CA ARG A 292 8.12 -20.40 15.99
C ARG A 292 9.20 -19.99 14.98
N GLU A 293 10.21 -19.25 15.41
CA GLU A 293 11.40 -18.93 14.60
C GLU A 293 12.09 -20.21 14.10
N LYS A 294 12.32 -21.19 14.99
CA LYS A 294 12.92 -22.47 14.61
C LYS A 294 12.08 -23.24 13.58
N GLU A 295 10.77 -23.22 13.73
CA GLU A 295 9.84 -23.84 12.76
C GLU A 295 9.92 -23.17 11.40
N LEU A 296 9.81 -21.84 11.34
CA LEU A 296 9.91 -21.08 10.11
C LEU A 296 11.25 -21.27 9.41
N ARG A 297 12.36 -21.29 10.16
CA ARG A 297 13.71 -21.57 9.60
C ARG A 297 13.85 -22.95 8.98
N ARG A 298 13.09 -23.95 9.44
CA ARG A 298 13.10 -25.30 8.85
C ARG A 298 12.26 -25.37 7.56
N MET A 299 11.20 -24.58 7.49
CA MET A 299 10.26 -24.62 6.37
C MET A 299 10.64 -23.66 5.23
N MET A 300 11.18 -22.49 5.58
CA MET A 300 11.46 -21.45 4.60
C MET A 300 12.73 -21.74 3.81
N THR A 301 12.67 -21.49 2.52
CA THR A 301 13.80 -21.59 1.60
C THR A 301 14.12 -20.22 1.00
N LEU A 302 15.35 -20.04 0.55
CA LEU A 302 15.70 -18.85 -0.23
C LEU A 302 14.98 -18.89 -1.59
N PRO A 303 14.52 -17.74 -2.11
CA PRO A 303 13.92 -17.66 -3.43
C PRO A 303 14.84 -18.22 -4.53
N GLU A 304 14.28 -18.89 -5.53
CA GLU A 304 15.06 -19.41 -6.66
C GLU A 304 15.68 -18.26 -7.47
N THR A 305 14.96 -17.15 -7.62
CA THR A 305 15.48 -15.95 -8.26
C THR A 305 16.65 -15.31 -7.49
N TYR A 306 16.67 -15.39 -6.16
CA TYR A 306 17.83 -15.01 -5.35
C TYR A 306 19.03 -15.91 -5.65
N LYS A 307 18.82 -17.23 -5.68
CA LYS A 307 19.89 -18.20 -5.98
C LYS A 307 20.49 -17.93 -7.36
N LYS A 308 19.67 -17.64 -8.37
CA LYS A 308 20.14 -17.28 -9.72
C LYS A 308 21.07 -16.07 -9.71
N VAL A 309 20.73 -15.01 -8.94
CA VAL A 309 21.58 -13.82 -8.82
C VAL A 309 22.89 -14.14 -8.11
N ARG A 310 22.81 -14.85 -6.98
CA ARG A 310 23.98 -15.28 -6.19
C ARG A 310 24.94 -16.13 -7.00
N ASP A 311 24.42 -17.13 -7.71
CA ASP A 311 25.22 -18.11 -8.47
C ASP A 311 25.87 -17.50 -9.73
N ARG A 312 25.41 -16.32 -10.16
CA ARG A 312 26.05 -15.46 -11.16
C ARG A 312 27.05 -14.47 -10.57
N ASP A 313 27.40 -14.61 -9.31
CA ASP A 313 28.28 -13.66 -8.60
C ASP A 313 27.77 -12.22 -8.69
N TRP A 314 26.44 -12.03 -8.58
CA TRP A 314 25.76 -10.74 -8.58
C TRP A 314 25.98 -9.89 -9.85
N LYS A 315 26.29 -10.54 -10.97
CA LYS A 315 26.42 -9.87 -12.26
C LYS A 315 25.05 -9.48 -12.80
N PRO A 316 24.92 -8.31 -13.45
CA PRO A 316 23.67 -7.85 -14.06
C PRO A 316 23.05 -8.88 -15.01
N PHE A 317 21.72 -8.89 -15.06
CA PHE A 317 20.98 -9.67 -16.06
C PHE A 317 20.69 -8.81 -17.29
N PRO A 318 21.00 -9.27 -18.51
CA PRO A 318 20.85 -8.46 -19.72
C PRO A 318 19.42 -7.98 -20.01
N ASN A 319 18.42 -8.73 -19.51
CA ASN A 319 17.00 -8.47 -19.70
C ASN A 319 16.29 -7.91 -18.45
N GLN A 320 17.06 -7.40 -17.49
CA GLN A 320 16.53 -6.67 -16.35
C GLN A 320 16.90 -5.18 -16.43
N PRO A 321 16.01 -4.27 -16.00
CA PRO A 321 16.36 -2.86 -15.85
C PRO A 321 17.52 -2.66 -14.88
N GLU A 322 18.40 -1.69 -15.17
CA GLU A 322 19.57 -1.35 -14.33
C GLU A 322 19.20 -1.01 -12.89
N ILE A 323 17.96 -0.60 -12.65
CA ILE A 323 17.45 -0.29 -11.31
C ILE A 323 17.52 -1.49 -10.36
N TYR A 324 17.40 -2.72 -10.86
CA TYR A 324 17.54 -3.92 -10.04
C TYR A 324 18.95 -4.06 -9.45
N ASP A 325 19.98 -3.74 -10.24
CA ASP A 325 21.37 -3.77 -9.76
C ASP A 325 21.61 -2.69 -8.70
N LEU A 326 21.07 -1.49 -8.91
CA LEU A 326 21.13 -0.41 -7.95
C LEU A 326 20.49 -0.80 -6.60
N TYR A 327 19.31 -1.43 -6.63
CA TYR A 327 18.65 -1.88 -5.39
C TYR A 327 19.40 -3.02 -4.70
N ARG A 328 19.99 -3.95 -5.47
CA ARG A 328 20.86 -4.99 -4.90
C ARG A 328 22.06 -4.38 -4.18
N GLU A 329 22.70 -3.38 -4.80
CA GLU A 329 23.82 -2.67 -4.19
C GLU A 329 23.38 -1.85 -2.97
N TYR A 330 22.25 -1.16 -3.06
CA TYR A 330 21.73 -0.35 -1.95
C TYR A 330 21.37 -1.20 -0.73
N TRP A 331 20.65 -2.31 -0.92
CA TRP A 331 20.25 -3.18 0.18
C TRP A 331 21.39 -4.04 0.69
N GLY A 332 22.26 -4.53 -0.16
CA GLY A 332 23.40 -5.35 0.25
C GLY A 332 23.02 -6.77 0.69
N LEU A 333 22.11 -7.43 -0.04
CA LEU A 333 21.68 -8.81 0.27
C LEU A 333 22.67 -9.88 -0.21
N TYR A 334 23.95 -9.63 -0.07
CA TYR A 334 25.00 -10.54 -0.54
C TYR A 334 25.23 -11.76 0.38
N ASP A 335 24.65 -11.73 1.58
CA ASP A 335 24.72 -12.84 2.53
C ASP A 335 23.37 -13.56 2.64
N SER A 336 23.40 -14.88 2.37
CA SER A 336 22.19 -15.73 2.41
C SER A 336 21.59 -15.87 3.82
N GLN A 337 22.42 -15.78 4.86
CA GLN A 337 21.96 -15.88 6.24
C GLN A 337 21.19 -14.62 6.63
N SER A 338 21.71 -13.44 6.30
CA SER A 338 21.02 -12.16 6.56
C SER A 338 19.68 -12.09 5.83
N LEU A 339 19.60 -12.59 4.58
CA LEU A 339 18.31 -12.70 3.89
C LEU A 339 17.36 -13.66 4.59
N MET A 340 17.85 -14.82 5.04
CA MET A 340 16.99 -15.77 5.78
C MET A 340 16.52 -15.17 7.11
N ASP A 341 17.38 -14.46 7.83
CA ASP A 341 17.01 -13.75 9.05
C ASP A 341 15.92 -12.70 8.79
N TYR A 342 16.06 -11.93 7.70
CA TYR A 342 15.02 -10.98 7.28
C TYR A 342 13.69 -11.68 6.99
N ARG A 343 13.68 -12.69 6.14
CA ARG A 343 12.45 -13.40 5.75
C ARG A 343 11.72 -14.01 6.94
N VAL A 344 12.46 -14.61 7.86
CA VAL A 344 11.90 -15.18 9.10
C VAL A 344 11.38 -14.07 10.02
N GLY A 345 12.16 -13.03 10.24
CA GLY A 345 11.73 -11.88 11.05
C GLY A 345 10.49 -11.19 10.47
N TYR A 346 10.43 -11.03 9.15
CA TYR A 346 9.30 -10.44 8.44
C TYR A 346 8.02 -11.31 8.56
N ALA A 347 8.16 -12.63 8.46
CA ALA A 347 7.05 -13.57 8.70
C ALA A 347 6.56 -13.51 10.15
N LEU A 348 7.46 -13.48 11.12
CA LEU A 348 7.12 -13.33 12.54
C LEU A 348 6.45 -11.98 12.83
N GLN A 349 6.92 -10.89 12.21
CA GLN A 349 6.30 -9.58 12.33
C GLN A 349 4.84 -9.60 11.86
N MET A 350 4.55 -10.34 10.78
CA MET A 350 3.18 -10.53 10.31
C MET A 350 2.32 -11.31 11.32
N GLU A 351 2.87 -12.34 11.98
CA GLU A 351 2.18 -13.06 13.07
C GLU A 351 1.95 -12.17 14.31
N VAL A 352 2.86 -11.23 14.59
CA VAL A 352 2.68 -10.20 15.64
C VAL A 352 1.49 -9.29 15.30
N VAL A 353 1.39 -8.83 14.05
CA VAL A 353 0.26 -8.01 13.58
C VAL A 353 -1.06 -8.76 13.71
N ASP A 354 -1.11 -10.03 13.29
CA ASP A 354 -2.33 -10.86 13.37
C ASP A 354 -2.83 -11.00 14.82
N ARG A 355 -1.90 -11.26 15.76
CA ARG A 355 -2.23 -11.34 17.20
C ARG A 355 -2.72 -9.98 17.76
N ALA A 356 -2.15 -8.87 17.30
CA ALA A 356 -2.66 -7.56 17.68
C ALA A 356 -4.09 -7.34 17.15
N LEU A 357 -4.34 -7.63 15.87
CA LEU A 357 -5.65 -7.49 15.23
C LEU A 357 -6.72 -8.37 15.87
N ALA A 358 -6.36 -9.54 16.40
CA ALA A 358 -7.28 -10.42 17.12
C ALA A 358 -8.03 -9.68 18.25
N ARG A 359 -7.39 -8.72 18.92
CA ARG A 359 -7.99 -7.91 19.99
C ARG A 359 -9.09 -7.00 19.44
N LEU A 360 -8.82 -6.32 18.32
CA LEU A 360 -9.82 -5.44 17.67
C LEU A 360 -11.03 -6.26 17.20
N ILE A 361 -10.78 -7.37 16.50
CA ILE A 361 -11.87 -8.23 16.00
C ILE A 361 -12.70 -8.81 17.14
N ARG A 362 -12.08 -9.23 18.24
CA ARG A 362 -12.77 -9.68 19.45
C ARG A 362 -13.64 -8.56 20.01
N THR A 363 -13.11 -7.34 20.15
CA THR A 363 -13.87 -6.19 20.64
C THR A 363 -15.10 -5.89 19.78
N LEU A 364 -14.95 -5.97 18.44
CA LEU A 364 -16.10 -5.79 17.54
C LEU A 364 -17.17 -6.88 17.74
N LYS A 365 -16.78 -8.13 17.99
CA LYS A 365 -17.70 -9.23 18.28
C LYS A 365 -18.38 -9.05 19.65
N GLU A 366 -17.65 -8.70 20.68
CA GLU A 366 -18.16 -8.44 22.04
C GLU A 366 -19.15 -7.25 22.11
N LYS A 367 -19.05 -6.33 21.16
CA LYS A 367 -19.93 -5.15 21.04
C LYS A 367 -21.03 -5.33 19.99
N ASP A 368 -21.26 -6.55 19.50
CA ASP A 368 -22.25 -6.87 18.46
C ASP A 368 -22.12 -6.02 17.19
N MET A 369 -20.88 -5.59 16.88
CA MET A 369 -20.61 -4.74 15.72
C MET A 369 -20.02 -5.49 14.55
N TYR A 370 -19.48 -6.69 14.76
CA TYR A 370 -18.77 -7.45 13.71
C TYR A 370 -19.68 -7.77 12.52
N ASP A 371 -20.87 -8.31 12.74
CA ASP A 371 -21.72 -8.83 11.68
C ASP A 371 -22.27 -7.73 10.76
N GLU A 372 -22.69 -6.60 11.34
CA GLU A 372 -23.31 -5.50 10.58
C GLU A 372 -22.31 -4.38 10.22
N SER A 373 -21.01 -4.69 10.20
CA SER A 373 -19.98 -3.75 9.75
C SER A 373 -19.31 -4.19 8.47
N LEU A 374 -18.89 -3.24 7.64
CA LEU A 374 -17.84 -3.45 6.65
C LEU A 374 -16.50 -3.49 7.39
N ILE A 375 -15.77 -4.58 7.24
CA ILE A 375 -14.37 -4.68 7.67
C ILE A 375 -13.52 -4.95 6.44
N MET A 376 -12.69 -3.98 6.08
CA MET A 376 -11.75 -4.07 4.97
C MET A 376 -10.33 -4.26 5.51
N VAL A 377 -9.62 -5.24 4.98
CA VAL A 377 -8.18 -5.45 5.26
C VAL A 377 -7.43 -5.34 3.96
N MET A 378 -6.39 -4.52 3.94
CA MET A 378 -5.56 -4.27 2.76
C MET A 378 -4.12 -3.95 3.14
N SER A 379 -3.25 -3.83 2.13
CA SER A 379 -1.93 -3.21 2.22
C SER A 379 -1.80 -2.13 1.17
N ASP A 380 -0.95 -1.15 1.41
CA ASP A 380 -0.68 -0.09 0.43
C ASP A 380 0.15 -0.59 -0.77
N HIS A 381 1.09 -1.51 -0.57
CA HIS A 381 1.86 -2.17 -1.64
C HIS A 381 2.39 -3.53 -1.17
N GLY A 382 2.99 -4.27 -2.09
CA GLY A 382 3.65 -5.53 -1.81
C GLY A 382 5.13 -5.39 -1.43
N GLU A 383 5.90 -6.50 -1.59
CA GLU A 383 7.30 -6.59 -1.17
C GLU A 383 8.02 -7.72 -1.90
N MET A 384 9.30 -7.51 -2.24
CA MET A 384 10.14 -8.46 -2.99
C MET A 384 10.49 -9.73 -2.21
N ASN A 385 10.59 -9.68 -0.91
CA ASN A 385 10.89 -10.80 0.00
C ASN A 385 12.12 -11.63 -0.42
N GLY A 386 13.16 -10.94 -0.90
CA GLY A 386 14.42 -11.53 -1.34
C GLY A 386 14.46 -11.95 -2.81
N ARG A 387 13.35 -11.83 -3.56
CA ARG A 387 13.36 -12.16 -5.00
C ARG A 387 14.34 -11.26 -5.73
N TRP A 388 15.07 -11.87 -6.66
CA TRP A 388 16.12 -11.20 -7.43
C TRP A 388 17.20 -10.51 -6.58
N GLY A 389 17.38 -10.95 -5.32
CA GLY A 389 18.35 -10.36 -4.39
C GLY A 389 17.94 -8.99 -3.86
N ILE A 390 16.64 -8.72 -3.79
CA ILE A 390 16.07 -7.44 -3.35
C ILE A 390 15.04 -7.69 -2.25
N VAL A 391 15.03 -6.84 -1.25
CA VAL A 391 13.96 -6.69 -0.26
C VAL A 391 13.31 -5.33 -0.44
N ASP A 392 12.15 -5.14 0.22
CA ASP A 392 11.42 -3.90 0.12
C ASP A 392 10.70 -3.76 -1.24
N LYS A 393 10.22 -2.60 -1.56
CA LYS A 393 9.63 -2.15 -2.81
C LYS A 393 10.56 -1.16 -3.49
N GLY A 394 10.12 -0.60 -4.62
CA GLY A 394 10.92 0.39 -5.32
C GLY A 394 10.31 0.87 -6.61
N VAL A 395 11.14 1.54 -7.40
CA VAL A 395 10.73 2.09 -8.68
C VAL A 395 10.89 1.06 -9.81
N TYR A 396 10.23 -0.07 -9.62
CA TYR A 396 10.11 -1.16 -10.59
C TYR A 396 8.74 -1.84 -10.44
N LEU A 397 8.23 -2.39 -11.54
CA LEU A 397 6.89 -2.98 -11.60
C LEU A 397 7.00 -4.52 -11.62
N TYR A 398 7.39 -5.09 -10.48
CA TYR A 398 7.46 -6.53 -10.31
C TYR A 398 6.14 -7.07 -9.70
N PRO A 399 5.68 -8.28 -10.07
CA PRO A 399 4.41 -8.83 -9.58
C PRO A 399 4.19 -8.74 -8.08
N ASP A 400 5.22 -9.03 -7.29
CA ASP A 400 5.08 -9.09 -5.83
C ASP A 400 5.07 -7.71 -5.14
N VAL A 401 5.51 -6.65 -5.81
CA VAL A 401 5.41 -5.30 -5.25
C VAL A 401 4.13 -4.58 -5.64
N VAL A 402 3.55 -4.89 -6.82
CA VAL A 402 2.29 -4.28 -7.28
C VAL A 402 1.05 -5.01 -6.76
N ARG A 403 1.18 -6.26 -6.29
CA ARG A 403 0.06 -7.05 -5.78
C ARG A 403 -0.09 -6.87 -4.27
N THR A 404 -1.31 -6.59 -3.83
CA THR A 404 -1.64 -6.32 -2.43
C THR A 404 -2.77 -7.20 -1.92
N PRO A 405 -2.87 -7.51 -0.62
CA PRO A 405 -4.07 -8.09 -0.07
C PRO A 405 -5.24 -7.11 -0.16
N LEU A 406 -6.42 -7.61 -0.48
CA LEU A 406 -7.67 -6.91 -0.32
C LEU A 406 -8.75 -7.92 0.08
N VAL A 407 -9.25 -7.76 1.30
CA VAL A 407 -10.33 -8.57 1.87
C VAL A 407 -11.44 -7.64 2.32
N MET A 408 -12.68 -7.96 1.97
CA MET A 408 -13.85 -7.19 2.37
C MET A 408 -14.89 -8.10 3.02
N LYS A 409 -15.00 -8.05 4.35
CA LYS A 409 -16.13 -8.63 5.08
C LYS A 409 -17.27 -7.61 5.07
N MET A 410 -18.34 -7.92 4.36
CA MET A 410 -19.48 -7.03 4.19
C MET A 410 -20.47 -7.14 5.35
N PRO A 411 -21.29 -6.11 5.62
CA PRO A 411 -22.43 -6.23 6.55
C PRO A 411 -23.34 -7.39 6.13
N SER A 412 -23.78 -8.20 7.10
CA SER A 412 -24.65 -9.37 6.87
C SER A 412 -25.96 -8.98 6.21
N SER A 413 -26.50 -7.81 6.55
CA SER A 413 -27.70 -7.24 5.95
C SER A 413 -27.60 -6.97 4.44
N MET A 414 -26.39 -6.87 3.90
CA MET A 414 -26.18 -6.73 2.46
C MET A 414 -26.31 -8.04 1.67
N GLY A 415 -26.38 -9.21 2.34
CA GLY A 415 -26.54 -10.52 1.71
C GLY A 415 -25.38 -10.96 0.83
N ILE A 416 -24.22 -10.31 0.93
CA ILE A 416 -23.02 -10.64 0.15
C ILE A 416 -22.28 -11.78 0.85
N ARG A 417 -22.15 -12.91 0.16
CA ARG A 417 -21.50 -14.12 0.69
C ARG A 417 -19.99 -14.07 0.51
N SER A 418 -19.29 -14.70 1.45
CA SER A 418 -17.85 -14.93 1.36
C SER A 418 -17.48 -15.73 0.11
N ARG A 419 -16.42 -15.33 -0.57
CA ARG A 419 -15.87 -16.00 -1.74
C ARG A 419 -14.50 -15.43 -2.13
N THR A 420 -13.85 -16.10 -3.05
CA THR A 420 -12.69 -15.54 -3.75
C THR A 420 -13.11 -14.94 -5.10
N VAL A 421 -12.55 -13.80 -5.44
CA VAL A 421 -12.72 -13.10 -6.73
C VAL A 421 -11.37 -13.04 -7.44
N ASP A 422 -11.34 -13.55 -8.68
CA ASP A 422 -10.14 -13.62 -9.52
C ASP A 422 -10.01 -12.46 -10.51
N ALA A 423 -11.10 -11.70 -10.72
CA ALA A 423 -11.04 -10.50 -11.57
C ALA A 423 -10.04 -9.47 -11.02
N PRO A 424 -9.27 -8.81 -11.90
CA PRO A 424 -8.37 -7.75 -11.47
C PRO A 424 -9.14 -6.56 -10.90
N VAL A 425 -8.71 -6.13 -9.71
CA VAL A 425 -9.20 -4.94 -9.02
C VAL A 425 -8.01 -4.08 -8.59
N SER A 426 -8.25 -2.84 -8.22
CA SER A 426 -7.20 -1.91 -7.84
C SER A 426 -7.49 -1.26 -6.49
N LEU A 427 -6.46 -0.80 -5.81
CA LEU A 427 -6.62 0.07 -4.65
C LEU A 427 -7.31 1.41 -4.98
N LEU A 428 -7.30 1.84 -6.25
CA LEU A 428 -8.13 2.95 -6.73
C LEU A 428 -9.64 2.73 -6.45
N ASP A 429 -10.07 1.46 -6.38
CA ASP A 429 -11.46 1.08 -6.18
C ASP A 429 -11.93 1.22 -4.72
N VAL A 430 -11.00 1.42 -3.79
CA VAL A 430 -11.28 1.52 -2.35
C VAL A 430 -12.20 2.73 -2.08
N ALA A 431 -11.81 3.93 -2.48
CA ALA A 431 -12.60 5.14 -2.26
C ALA A 431 -14.02 5.02 -2.85
N PRO A 432 -14.22 4.74 -4.15
CA PRO A 432 -15.57 4.66 -4.71
C PRO A 432 -16.38 3.50 -4.10
N THR A 433 -15.75 2.42 -3.66
CA THR A 433 -16.46 1.32 -2.99
C THR A 433 -16.98 1.72 -1.60
N LEU A 434 -16.14 2.36 -0.79
CA LEU A 434 -16.53 2.84 0.55
C LEU A 434 -17.63 3.89 0.47
N LEU A 435 -17.55 4.79 -0.52
CA LEU A 435 -18.61 5.77 -0.78
C LEU A 435 -19.93 5.08 -1.16
N SER A 436 -19.88 4.11 -2.09
CA SER A 436 -21.08 3.36 -2.49
C SER A 436 -21.72 2.60 -1.32
N VAL A 437 -20.90 1.98 -0.44
CA VAL A 437 -21.39 1.30 0.78
C VAL A 437 -22.06 2.29 1.74
N ALA A 438 -21.56 3.51 1.81
CA ALA A 438 -22.14 4.60 2.58
C ALA A 438 -23.32 5.31 1.89
N GLY A 439 -23.76 4.83 0.71
CA GLY A 439 -24.86 5.41 -0.05
C GLY A 439 -24.53 6.73 -0.76
N ILE A 440 -23.23 7.02 -0.94
CA ILE A 440 -22.72 8.17 -1.69
C ILE A 440 -22.39 7.71 -3.10
N GLU A 441 -22.86 8.45 -4.11
CA GLU A 441 -22.42 8.23 -5.49
C GLU A 441 -20.96 8.67 -5.63
N PRO A 442 -20.06 7.81 -6.14
CA PRO A 442 -18.68 8.19 -6.40
C PRO A 442 -18.58 9.33 -7.41
N GLU A 443 -17.63 10.24 -7.23
CA GLU A 443 -17.43 11.35 -8.17
C GLU A 443 -16.91 10.85 -9.53
N ALA A 444 -17.38 11.48 -10.61
CA ALA A 444 -16.96 11.15 -11.97
C ALA A 444 -15.46 11.34 -12.24
N ARG A 445 -14.76 12.12 -11.40
CA ARG A 445 -13.30 12.31 -11.48
C ARG A 445 -12.48 11.17 -10.87
N MET A 446 -13.10 10.21 -10.17
CA MET A 446 -12.40 9.03 -9.67
C MET A 446 -12.06 8.10 -10.82
N ASP A 447 -10.82 7.64 -10.87
CA ASP A 447 -10.34 6.66 -11.86
C ASP A 447 -10.70 5.23 -11.45
N GLY A 448 -10.87 5.01 -10.15
CA GLY A 448 -11.38 3.75 -9.59
C GLY A 448 -12.87 3.57 -9.82
N GLN A 449 -13.34 2.35 -9.66
CA GLN A 449 -14.75 2.00 -9.76
C GLN A 449 -15.22 1.31 -8.47
N SER A 450 -16.50 1.48 -8.13
CA SER A 450 -17.08 0.75 -6.99
C SER A 450 -17.08 -0.76 -7.27
N LEU A 451 -16.57 -1.53 -6.32
CA LEU A 451 -16.60 -3.00 -6.34
C LEU A 451 -17.96 -3.55 -5.89
N LEU A 452 -18.87 -2.70 -5.39
CA LEU A 452 -20.16 -3.14 -4.87
C LEU A 452 -21.01 -3.91 -5.89
N PRO A 453 -21.11 -3.50 -7.19
CA PRO A 453 -21.80 -4.29 -8.20
C PRO A 453 -21.19 -5.67 -8.44
N LEU A 454 -19.85 -5.78 -8.38
CA LEU A 454 -19.15 -7.06 -8.47
C LEU A 454 -19.41 -7.91 -7.23
N LEU A 455 -19.34 -7.32 -6.05
CA LEU A 455 -19.63 -7.98 -4.77
C LEU A 455 -21.06 -8.50 -4.70
N ALA A 456 -22.03 -7.74 -5.18
CA ALA A 456 -23.44 -8.13 -5.22
C ALA A 456 -23.79 -9.12 -6.36
N GLY A 457 -22.84 -9.45 -7.24
CA GLY A 457 -23.06 -10.33 -8.39
C GLY A 457 -23.89 -9.69 -9.52
N SER A 458 -24.12 -8.38 -9.48
CA SER A 458 -24.84 -7.63 -10.53
C SER A 458 -23.93 -7.20 -11.70
N ALA A 459 -22.61 -7.23 -11.50
CA ALA A 459 -21.62 -7.07 -12.55
C ALA A 459 -20.82 -8.36 -12.74
N LYS A 460 -20.47 -8.68 -13.99
CA LYS A 460 -19.57 -9.80 -14.30
C LYS A 460 -18.11 -9.40 -14.09
N PRO A 461 -17.25 -10.33 -13.62
CA PRO A 461 -15.82 -10.14 -13.66
C PRO A 461 -15.36 -9.85 -15.10
N ALA A 462 -14.54 -8.84 -15.28
CA ALA A 462 -14.04 -8.43 -16.59
C ALA A 462 -12.56 -8.06 -16.50
N ASP A 463 -11.86 -8.20 -17.61
CA ASP A 463 -10.56 -7.56 -17.80
C ASP A 463 -10.75 -6.04 -17.78
N ARG A 464 -9.81 -5.34 -17.16
CA ARG A 464 -9.82 -3.88 -17.12
C ARG A 464 -8.42 -3.33 -17.30
N ASP A 465 -8.34 -2.16 -17.88
CA ASP A 465 -7.09 -1.45 -18.01
C ASP A 465 -6.70 -0.85 -16.66
N LEU A 466 -5.63 -1.40 -16.07
CA LEU A 466 -4.96 -0.82 -14.93
C LEU A 466 -3.58 -0.37 -15.38
N ILE A 467 -3.32 0.93 -15.26
CA ILE A 467 -2.04 1.52 -15.61
C ILE A 467 -1.18 1.57 -14.34
N PHE A 468 0.02 1.05 -14.43
CA PHE A 468 1.03 1.07 -13.37
C PHE A 468 2.10 2.08 -13.70
N SER A 469 2.64 2.74 -12.69
CA SER A 469 3.74 3.68 -12.89
C SER A 469 4.68 3.70 -11.69
N CYS A 470 5.93 4.10 -11.93
CA CYS A 470 6.89 4.41 -10.89
C CYS A 470 7.93 5.41 -11.41
N GLY A 471 8.67 6.06 -10.50
CA GLY A 471 9.61 7.13 -10.88
C GLY A 471 10.78 7.30 -9.90
N TRP A 472 10.56 7.67 -8.65
CA TRP A 472 11.59 8.02 -7.67
C TRP A 472 11.48 7.22 -6.37
N HIS A 473 12.60 6.76 -5.86
CA HIS A 473 12.75 6.22 -4.50
C HIS A 473 14.23 6.23 -4.12
N VAL A 474 14.87 5.07 -3.95
CA VAL A 474 16.32 4.95 -3.76
C VAL A 474 17.09 5.42 -4.99
N GLY A 475 16.50 5.29 -6.16
CA GLY A 475 17.02 5.74 -7.44
C GLY A 475 15.91 6.29 -8.32
N VAL A 476 16.24 6.55 -9.58
CA VAL A 476 15.31 7.03 -10.60
C VAL A 476 15.09 5.97 -11.64
N ASN A 477 13.85 5.53 -11.83
CA ASN A 477 13.47 4.66 -12.91
C ASN A 477 12.02 4.94 -13.32
N PHE A 478 11.85 5.67 -14.39
CA PHE A 478 10.52 5.90 -14.94
C PHE A 478 10.06 4.66 -15.70
N ALA A 479 9.08 3.98 -15.13
CA ALA A 479 8.44 2.86 -15.77
C ALA A 479 6.93 3.04 -15.80
N CYS A 480 6.31 2.51 -16.86
CA CYS A 480 4.88 2.46 -17.02
C CYS A 480 4.46 1.08 -17.51
N GLY A 481 3.38 0.57 -17.00
CA GLY A 481 2.93 -0.79 -17.29
C GLY A 481 1.43 -0.93 -17.37
N ILE A 482 1.00 -2.11 -17.82
CA ILE A 482 -0.40 -2.51 -17.92
C ILE A 482 -0.55 -3.99 -17.60
N GLN A 483 -1.65 -4.36 -16.97
CA GLN A 483 -2.02 -5.77 -16.81
C GLN A 483 -2.97 -6.23 -17.92
N LYS A 484 -3.03 -7.55 -18.14
CA LYS A 484 -4.01 -8.21 -18.98
C LYS A 484 -4.46 -9.53 -18.37
N TRP A 485 -5.77 -9.71 -18.24
CA TRP A 485 -6.41 -10.90 -17.72
C TRP A 485 -7.40 -11.46 -18.75
N ASP A 486 -7.33 -12.76 -19.06
CA ASP A 486 -8.18 -13.38 -20.08
C ASP A 486 -9.49 -13.98 -19.52
N GLY A 487 -9.70 -13.91 -18.21
CA GLY A 487 -10.86 -14.52 -17.54
C GLY A 487 -10.82 -16.05 -17.44
N LYS A 488 -9.76 -16.70 -17.94
CA LYS A 488 -9.61 -18.16 -18.00
C LYS A 488 -8.41 -18.68 -17.21
N GLY A 489 -7.63 -17.78 -16.62
CA GLY A 489 -6.47 -18.11 -15.79
C GLY A 489 -5.16 -17.46 -16.26
N ASN A 490 -5.05 -16.97 -17.49
CA ASN A 490 -3.85 -16.25 -17.91
C ASN A 490 -3.93 -14.79 -17.43
N HIS A 491 -2.89 -14.38 -16.72
CA HIS A 491 -2.82 -13.03 -16.19
C HIS A 491 -1.38 -12.52 -16.27
N HIS A 492 -1.18 -11.45 -17.01
CA HIS A 492 0.15 -10.92 -17.30
C HIS A 492 0.26 -9.44 -16.92
N LEU A 493 1.47 -9.04 -16.55
CA LEU A 493 1.89 -7.65 -16.34
C LEU A 493 2.98 -7.33 -17.34
N TYR A 494 2.78 -6.30 -18.13
CA TYR A 494 3.80 -5.72 -19.01
C TYR A 494 4.24 -4.38 -18.44
N SER A 495 5.53 -4.08 -18.48
CA SER A 495 6.08 -2.77 -18.17
C SER A 495 7.23 -2.39 -19.11
N TYR A 496 7.36 -1.09 -19.36
CA TYR A 496 8.48 -0.51 -20.08
C TYR A 496 9.23 0.47 -19.18
N ASN A 497 10.53 0.23 -19.05
CA ASN A 497 11.43 1.06 -18.25
C ASN A 497 12.11 2.07 -19.17
N THR A 498 11.70 3.33 -19.10
CA THR A 498 12.21 4.37 -20.00
C THR A 498 13.67 4.71 -19.74
N THR A 499 14.12 4.58 -18.48
CA THR A 499 15.50 4.88 -18.07
C THR A 499 16.50 3.89 -18.66
N SER A 500 16.25 2.60 -18.55
CA SER A 500 17.14 1.54 -19.07
C SER A 500 16.77 1.06 -20.46
N LYS A 501 15.61 1.45 -20.99
CA LYS A 501 15.02 0.99 -22.26
C LYS A 501 14.83 -0.52 -22.31
N VAL A 502 14.46 -1.10 -21.18
CA VAL A 502 14.16 -2.52 -21.04
C VAL A 502 12.67 -2.68 -20.77
N ASP A 503 12.03 -3.56 -21.51
CA ASP A 503 10.69 -3.99 -21.22
C ASP A 503 10.66 -5.32 -20.47
N GLU A 504 9.62 -5.48 -19.67
CA GLU A 504 9.40 -6.65 -18.85
C GLU A 504 7.97 -7.17 -19.08
N LEU A 505 7.85 -8.48 -19.17
CA LEU A 505 6.58 -9.20 -19.26
C LEU A 505 6.59 -10.31 -18.22
N TYR A 506 5.61 -10.32 -17.33
CA TYR A 506 5.52 -11.28 -16.25
C TYR A 506 4.21 -12.04 -16.26
N ASP A 507 4.27 -13.36 -15.97
CA ASP A 507 3.08 -14.12 -15.56
C ASP A 507 2.78 -13.83 -14.09
N LEU A 508 1.63 -13.21 -13.84
CA LEU A 508 1.16 -12.87 -12.50
C LEU A 508 0.78 -14.09 -11.66
N ASN A 509 0.64 -15.28 -12.26
CA ASN A 509 0.36 -16.52 -11.52
C ASN A 509 1.65 -17.20 -11.03
N ALA A 510 2.81 -16.83 -11.57
CA ALA A 510 4.07 -17.40 -11.16
C ALA A 510 4.37 -17.09 -9.68
N VAL A 511 4.90 -18.10 -8.96
CA VAL A 511 5.38 -17.90 -7.57
C VAL A 511 6.58 -16.98 -7.54
N GLU A 512 7.49 -17.15 -8.50
CA GLU A 512 8.63 -16.29 -8.76
C GLU A 512 8.66 -15.97 -10.25
N ALA A 513 8.34 -14.74 -10.61
CA ALA A 513 8.20 -14.35 -11.99
C ALA A 513 9.58 -14.06 -12.64
N GLU A 514 9.73 -14.50 -13.86
CA GLU A 514 10.86 -14.19 -14.75
C GLU A 514 10.39 -13.29 -15.88
N ASN A 515 11.29 -12.48 -16.42
CA ASN A 515 10.96 -11.62 -17.55
C ASN A 515 10.82 -12.45 -18.84
N LEU A 516 9.61 -12.50 -19.37
CA LEU A 516 9.23 -13.24 -20.58
C LEU A 516 9.30 -12.39 -21.86
N ALA A 517 9.62 -11.09 -21.75
CA ALA A 517 9.51 -10.14 -22.86
C ALA A 517 10.35 -10.49 -24.09
N GLN A 518 11.45 -11.22 -23.90
CA GLN A 518 12.36 -11.61 -25.00
C GLN A 518 12.10 -13.05 -25.51
N GLN A 519 11.13 -13.76 -24.94
CA GLN A 519 10.81 -15.13 -25.37
C GLN A 519 9.91 -15.09 -26.61
N PRO A 520 10.28 -15.79 -27.71
CA PRO A 520 9.54 -15.73 -28.98
C PRO A 520 8.07 -16.11 -28.88
N GLU A 521 7.72 -17.06 -28.01
CA GLU A 521 6.35 -17.52 -27.77
C GLU A 521 5.45 -16.43 -27.16
N HIS A 522 6.01 -15.44 -26.50
CA HIS A 522 5.29 -14.31 -25.92
C HIS A 522 5.27 -13.05 -26.80
N ALA A 523 5.86 -13.07 -28.00
CA ALA A 523 6.00 -11.90 -28.86
C ALA A 523 4.64 -11.27 -29.25
N VAL A 524 3.62 -12.09 -29.51
CA VAL A 524 2.27 -11.63 -29.87
C VAL A 524 1.61 -10.93 -28.67
N LEU A 525 1.63 -11.57 -27.52
CA LEU A 525 1.09 -11.01 -26.27
C LEU A 525 1.78 -9.70 -25.89
N ARG A 526 3.11 -9.70 -25.93
CA ARG A 526 3.93 -8.51 -25.68
C ARG A 526 3.52 -7.35 -26.58
N LYS A 527 3.41 -7.59 -27.89
CA LYS A 527 3.00 -6.57 -28.85
C LYS A 527 1.60 -6.03 -28.55
N GLU A 528 0.64 -6.90 -28.26
CA GLU A 528 -0.72 -6.51 -27.90
C GLU A 528 -0.74 -5.60 -26.67
N MET A 529 0.00 -5.95 -25.61
CA MET A 529 0.06 -5.15 -24.38
C MET A 529 0.75 -3.80 -24.61
N ILE A 530 1.78 -3.73 -25.45
CA ILE A 530 2.42 -2.47 -25.89
C ILE A 530 1.42 -1.57 -26.61
N ASP A 531 0.70 -2.11 -27.60
CA ASP A 531 -0.26 -1.36 -28.40
C ASP A 531 -1.41 -0.83 -27.50
N ARG A 532 -1.90 -1.66 -26.58
CA ARG A 532 -2.96 -1.30 -25.62
C ARG A 532 -2.48 -0.21 -24.65
N LEU A 533 -1.30 -0.35 -24.03
CA LEU A 533 -0.73 0.68 -23.15
C LEU A 533 -0.54 2.01 -23.92
N GLY A 534 0.06 1.96 -25.10
CA GLY A 534 0.27 3.14 -25.93
C GLY A 534 -1.04 3.85 -26.31
N ALA A 535 -2.10 3.08 -26.61
CA ALA A 535 -3.42 3.65 -26.90
C ALA A 535 -4.00 4.38 -25.68
N LEU A 536 -3.93 3.78 -24.49
CA LEU A 536 -4.43 4.38 -23.25
C LEU A 536 -3.68 5.67 -22.90
N LEU A 537 -2.35 5.65 -22.95
CA LEU A 537 -1.54 6.82 -22.65
C LEU A 537 -1.80 7.99 -23.63
N ARG A 538 -2.15 7.71 -24.89
CA ARG A 538 -2.53 8.74 -25.87
C ARG A 538 -3.96 9.26 -25.71
N SER A 539 -4.87 8.43 -25.20
CA SER A 539 -6.27 8.80 -25.05
C SER A 539 -6.57 9.67 -23.83
N ASP A 540 -5.66 9.71 -22.86
CA ASP A 540 -5.82 10.47 -21.63
C ASP A 540 -4.79 11.59 -21.55
N GLU A 541 -5.23 12.82 -21.83
CA GLU A 541 -4.39 14.02 -21.84
C GLU A 541 -3.69 14.30 -20.51
N ARG A 542 -4.21 13.76 -19.40
CA ARG A 542 -3.63 13.91 -18.06
C ARG A 542 -2.24 13.28 -17.97
N TRP A 543 -1.96 12.24 -18.76
CA TRP A 543 -0.60 11.65 -18.86
C TRP A 543 0.39 12.61 -19.51
N GLY A 544 -0.06 13.48 -20.42
CA GLY A 544 0.79 14.40 -21.15
C GLY A 544 1.45 15.48 -20.28
N GLY A 545 0.77 15.95 -19.24
CA GLY A 545 1.27 17.00 -18.35
C GLY A 545 2.47 16.53 -17.50
N TYR A 546 2.29 15.44 -16.81
CA TYR A 546 3.31 14.87 -15.91
C TYR A 546 4.48 14.23 -16.66
N TRP A 547 4.15 13.49 -17.74
CA TRP A 547 5.12 12.83 -18.59
C TRP A 547 5.61 13.72 -19.75
N SER A 548 5.48 15.04 -19.62
CA SER A 548 5.88 15.97 -20.69
C SER A 548 7.35 15.88 -21.10
N PRO A 549 8.31 15.48 -20.25
CA PRO A 549 9.62 15.05 -20.71
C PRO A 549 9.57 13.75 -21.53
N PHE A 550 8.51 12.98 -21.37
CA PHE A 550 8.25 11.67 -21.94
C PHE A 550 7.02 11.75 -22.84
N ARG A 551 7.01 12.65 -23.83
CA ARG A 551 5.89 12.76 -24.76
C ARG A 551 5.39 11.38 -25.14
N VAL A 552 4.10 11.12 -24.93
CA VAL A 552 3.49 9.79 -25.09
C VAL A 552 3.72 9.23 -26.51
N ASP A 553 3.78 10.11 -27.51
CA ASP A 553 4.15 9.79 -28.88
C ASP A 553 5.59 9.28 -29.03
N LYS A 554 6.45 9.50 -28.03
CA LYS A 554 7.86 9.09 -27.98
C LYS A 554 8.19 8.18 -26.80
N PHE A 555 7.20 7.65 -26.08
CA PHE A 555 7.41 6.82 -24.88
C PHE A 555 8.42 5.68 -25.10
N PHE A 556 8.41 5.07 -26.30
CA PHE A 556 9.33 4.02 -26.69
C PHE A 556 10.60 4.50 -27.40
N GLU A 557 10.74 5.81 -27.67
CA GLU A 557 11.85 6.40 -28.41
C GLU A 557 12.80 7.24 -27.55
N LEU A 558 12.54 7.37 -26.26
CA LEU A 558 13.31 8.26 -25.37
C LEU A 558 14.79 7.87 -25.32
N PRO A 559 15.71 8.85 -25.46
CA PRO A 559 17.13 8.58 -25.27
C PRO A 559 17.40 8.13 -23.83
N ARG A 560 18.36 7.22 -23.64
CA ARG A 560 18.92 6.99 -22.30
C ARG A 560 19.30 8.34 -21.71
N ILE A 561 18.87 8.60 -20.48
CA ILE A 561 19.38 9.76 -19.75
C ILE A 561 20.87 9.50 -19.58
N SER A 562 21.68 10.21 -20.40
CA SER A 562 23.14 10.11 -20.35
C SER A 562 23.59 10.67 -19.01
N GLY A 563 24.03 9.82 -18.15
CA GLY A 563 24.50 10.25 -16.83
C GLY A 563 24.26 9.23 -15.73
N GLY A 564 24.07 7.97 -16.06
CA GLY A 564 23.97 6.87 -15.10
C GLY A 564 22.99 7.14 -13.96
N MET A 565 22.32 6.15 -13.46
CA MET A 565 21.56 6.27 -12.23
C MET A 565 22.51 6.76 -11.13
N GLN A 566 22.33 8.00 -10.69
CA GLN A 566 23.01 8.47 -9.50
C GLN A 566 22.13 8.09 -8.30
N LEU A 567 22.71 7.37 -7.36
CA LEU A 567 22.15 7.28 -6.02
C LEU A 567 21.94 8.71 -5.53
N LEU A 568 20.76 9.07 -5.14
CA LEU A 568 20.51 10.29 -4.39
C LEU A 568 21.31 10.18 -3.11
N LYS A 569 22.49 10.81 -3.11
CA LYS A 569 23.41 10.83 -1.96
C LYS A 569 22.94 11.80 -0.90
#